data_de9fddc7f744f6eebb0c484638465ae4
#
_entry.id   de9fddc7f744f6eebb0c484638465ae4
#
_cell.length_a   1.000
_cell.length_b   1.000
_cell.length_c   1.000
_cell.angle_alpha   90.00
_cell.angle_beta   90.00
_cell.angle_gamma   90.00
#
_symmetry.space_group_name_H-M   'P 1'
#
loop_
_entity.id
_entity.type
_entity.pdbx_description
1 polymer ?
#
loop_
_entity_poly.entity_id
_entity_poly.type
_entity_poly.pdbx_seq_one_letter_code
_entity_poly.pdbx_strand_id
1 'polypeptide(L)'
;VTDRKYIYQGGNLANTIEDMYIDGDKITNEYPADASKIEYADGNRIEHGDTERDYVVKDARGRVLKESAYSEMDEYLTVKEYTYNEKGWLETCVSSDDNEVSYDYTETDDRGNWTRMVITLNGQPYGIAERSITYYE
;
A
#
# COMPACT_ATOMS: atom_id res chain seq x y z
N VAL A 1 -23.00 11.60 15.08
CA VAL A 1 -22.70 11.71 13.65
C VAL A 1 -21.39 12.45 13.46
N THR A 2 -20.53 11.92 12.59
CA THR A 2 -19.23 12.49 12.29
C THR A 2 -19.11 12.74 10.81
N ASP A 3 -18.78 13.96 10.42
CA ASP A 3 -18.50 14.33 9.03
C ASP A 3 -17.01 14.66 8.88
N ARG A 4 -16.39 14.20 7.80
CA ARG A 4 -15.00 14.50 7.51
C ARG A 4 -14.86 15.19 6.16
N LYS A 5 -14.01 16.19 6.12
CA LYS A 5 -13.64 16.89 4.89
C LYS A 5 -12.13 16.83 4.71
N TYR A 6 -11.72 16.43 3.53
CA TYR A 6 -10.31 16.34 3.19
C TYR A 6 -9.94 17.50 2.27
N ILE A 7 -8.86 18.21 2.61
CA ILE A 7 -8.38 19.37 1.85
C ILE A 7 -7.06 19.00 1.21
N TYR A 8 -6.97 19.17 -0.10
CA TYR A 8 -5.77 18.84 -0.87
C TYR A 8 -5.15 20.11 -1.44
N GLN A 9 -3.82 20.13 -1.49
CA GLN A 9 -3.03 21.17 -2.14
C GLN A 9 -1.95 20.51 -3.00
N GLY A 10 -1.92 20.85 -4.29
CA GLY A 10 -0.95 20.27 -5.21
C GLY A 10 -1.05 18.74 -5.34
N GLY A 11 -2.25 18.18 -5.18
CA GLY A 11 -2.47 16.73 -5.23
C GLY A 11 -2.19 16.00 -3.91
N ASN A 12 -1.74 16.70 -2.88
CA ASN A 12 -1.43 16.11 -1.58
C ASN A 12 -2.47 16.50 -0.52
N LEU A 13 -2.72 15.59 0.41
CA LEU A 13 -3.58 15.89 1.55
C LEU A 13 -2.90 16.95 2.41
N ALA A 14 -3.53 18.12 2.54
CA ALA A 14 -3.02 19.22 3.33
C ALA A 14 -3.65 19.27 4.73
N ASN A 15 -4.93 18.87 4.82
CA ASN A 15 -5.67 19.00 6.07
C ASN A 15 -6.87 18.07 6.07
N THR A 16 -7.26 17.62 7.26
CA THR A 16 -8.51 16.88 7.49
C THR A 16 -9.31 17.64 8.53
N ILE A 17 -10.55 17.97 8.22
CA ILE A 17 -11.47 18.62 9.14
C ILE A 17 -12.53 17.60 9.53
N GLU A 18 -12.70 17.39 10.83
CA GLU A 18 -13.70 16.49 11.37
C GLU A 18 -14.71 17.26 12.21
N ASP A 19 -15.96 17.19 11.82
CA ASP A 19 -17.07 17.74 12.58
C ASP A 19 -17.77 16.63 13.33
N MET A 20 -17.79 16.70 14.64
CA MET A 20 -18.49 15.76 15.52
C MET A 20 -19.68 16.46 16.17
N TYR A 21 -20.81 15.76 16.22
CA TYR A 21 -22.03 16.27 16.86
C TYR A 21 -22.33 15.41 18.09
N ILE A 22 -22.24 16.04 19.27
CA ILE A 22 -22.49 15.41 20.57
C ILE A 22 -23.53 16.22 21.31
N ASP A 23 -24.66 15.61 21.64
CA ASP A 23 -25.78 16.25 22.36
C ASP A 23 -26.24 17.57 21.74
N GLY A 24 -26.20 17.67 20.41
CA GLY A 24 -26.60 18.88 19.68
C GLY A 24 -25.48 19.91 19.52
N ASP A 25 -24.35 19.71 20.15
CA ASP A 25 -23.20 20.60 20.00
C ASP A 25 -22.27 20.09 18.91
N LYS A 26 -21.74 21.03 18.13
CA LYS A 26 -20.77 20.76 17.07
C LYS A 26 -19.35 20.99 17.57
N ILE A 27 -18.51 19.99 17.45
CA ILE A 27 -17.07 20.08 17.75
C ILE A 27 -16.30 19.91 16.44
N THR A 28 -15.48 20.87 16.09
CA THR A 28 -14.63 20.82 14.89
C THR A 28 -13.19 20.60 15.28
N ASN A 29 -12.59 19.53 14.74
CA ASN A 29 -11.17 19.22 14.91
C ASN A 29 -10.46 19.37 13.57
N GLU A 30 -9.27 19.93 13.57
CA GLU A 30 -8.41 20.02 12.40
C GLU A 30 -7.17 19.16 12.62
N TYR A 31 -6.86 18.36 11.61
CA TYR A 31 -5.69 17.49 11.60
C TYR A 31 -4.83 17.85 10.39
N PRO A 32 -3.86 18.77 10.54
CA PRO A 32 -2.96 19.08 9.44
C PRO A 32 -2.14 17.86 9.06
N ALA A 33 -2.04 17.57 7.76
CA ALA A 33 -1.12 16.57 7.29
C ALA A 33 0.30 17.06 7.53
N ASP A 34 1.16 16.19 8.06
CA ASP A 34 2.56 16.51 8.25
C ASP A 34 3.30 16.36 6.93
N ALA A 35 3.37 17.45 6.16
CA ALA A 35 4.01 17.48 4.85
C ALA A 35 5.51 17.16 4.92
N SER A 36 6.14 17.31 6.10
CA SER A 36 7.56 16.98 6.28
C SER A 36 7.82 15.48 6.24
N LYS A 37 6.79 14.64 6.39
CA LYS A 37 6.89 13.19 6.34
C LYS A 37 6.71 12.62 4.93
N ILE A 38 6.51 13.47 3.92
CA ILE A 38 6.34 13.04 2.54
C ILE A 38 7.45 13.63 1.69
N GLU A 39 8.16 12.76 0.99
CA GLU A 39 9.19 13.14 0.02
C GLU A 39 8.84 12.61 -1.36
N TYR A 40 9.41 13.25 -2.39
CA TYR A 40 9.35 12.78 -3.78
C TYR A 40 10.78 12.66 -4.31
N ALA A 41 11.12 11.48 -4.80
CA ALA A 41 12.43 11.20 -5.36
C ALA A 41 12.30 10.25 -6.55
N ASP A 42 12.94 10.58 -7.66
CA ASP A 42 12.95 9.76 -8.90
C ASP A 42 11.54 9.40 -9.41
N GLY A 43 10.59 10.31 -9.24
CA GLY A 43 9.20 10.10 -9.64
C GLY A 43 8.37 9.28 -8.65
N ASN A 44 8.94 8.88 -7.53
CA ASN A 44 8.28 8.11 -6.50
C ASN A 44 7.92 8.96 -5.29
N ARG A 45 6.88 8.55 -4.58
CA ARG A 45 6.45 9.16 -3.32
C ARG A 45 6.98 8.32 -2.15
N ILE A 46 7.66 8.97 -1.22
CA ILE A 46 8.15 8.31 0.00
C ILE A 46 7.36 8.85 1.19
N GLU A 47 6.65 7.95 1.86
CA GLU A 47 5.88 8.26 3.06
C GLU A 47 6.68 7.78 4.27
N HIS A 48 7.13 8.72 5.12
CA HIS A 48 7.90 8.41 6.31
C HIS A 48 7.00 8.19 7.53
N GLY A 49 7.37 7.20 8.37
CA GLY A 49 6.72 6.98 9.65
C GLY A 49 7.41 7.74 10.79
N ASP A 50 7.26 7.22 12.01
CA ASP A 50 7.77 7.89 13.22
C ASP A 50 9.29 7.81 13.39
N THR A 51 9.94 6.82 12.76
CA THR A 51 11.39 6.65 12.79
C THR A 51 11.97 6.69 11.39
N GLU A 52 13.27 6.90 11.25
CA GLU A 52 13.97 6.89 9.97
C GLU A 52 13.91 5.52 9.27
N ARG A 53 13.60 4.46 10.02
CA ARG A 53 13.51 3.08 9.51
C ARG A 53 12.09 2.71 9.08
N ASP A 54 11.12 3.58 9.35
CA ASP A 54 9.72 3.33 8.98
C ASP A 54 9.37 4.19 7.77
N TYR A 55 9.27 3.57 6.61
CA TYR A 55 8.88 4.30 5.39
C TYR A 55 8.27 3.35 4.35
N VAL A 56 7.51 3.93 3.44
CA VAL A 56 6.92 3.24 2.30
C VAL A 56 7.23 4.04 1.04
N VAL A 57 7.77 3.37 0.02
CA VAL A 57 8.02 3.97 -1.29
C VAL A 57 6.93 3.51 -2.25
N LYS A 58 6.24 4.47 -2.88
CA LYS A 58 5.19 4.22 -3.86
C LYS A 58 5.57 4.83 -5.21
N ASP A 59 5.21 4.17 -6.30
CA ASP A 59 5.42 4.71 -7.64
C ASP A 59 4.35 5.77 -7.99
N ALA A 60 4.45 6.33 -9.20
CA ALA A 60 3.51 7.35 -9.66
C ALA A 60 2.05 6.86 -9.75
N ARG A 61 1.84 5.55 -9.80
CA ARG A 61 0.51 4.91 -9.82
C ARG A 61 0.01 4.56 -8.42
N GLY A 62 0.78 4.84 -7.37
CA GLY A 62 0.44 4.52 -6.00
C GLY A 62 0.76 3.08 -5.59
N ARG A 63 1.45 2.30 -6.42
CA ARG A 63 1.83 0.93 -6.08
C ARG A 63 3.05 0.94 -5.15
N VAL A 64 3.03 0.08 -4.14
CA VAL A 64 4.13 -0.02 -3.19
C VAL A 64 5.32 -0.72 -3.84
N LEU A 65 6.48 -0.05 -3.84
CA LEU A 65 7.74 -0.62 -4.34
C LEU A 65 8.61 -1.16 -3.21
N LYS A 66 8.53 -0.54 -2.04
CA LYS A 66 9.37 -0.90 -0.90
C LYS A 66 8.69 -0.50 0.40
N GLU A 67 8.78 -1.35 1.41
CA GLU A 67 8.34 -1.06 2.76
C GLU A 67 9.48 -1.34 3.72
N SER A 68 9.70 -0.44 4.67
CA SER A 68 10.65 -0.62 5.75
C SER A 68 9.93 -0.39 7.07
N ALA A 69 10.03 -1.35 7.99
CA ALA A 69 9.41 -1.28 9.29
C ALA A 69 10.35 -1.81 10.37
N TYR A 70 10.47 -1.07 11.46
CA TYR A 70 11.29 -1.47 12.61
C TYR A 70 10.42 -1.72 13.83
N SER A 71 10.60 -2.88 14.46
CA SER A 71 9.94 -3.21 15.71
C SER A 71 10.89 -2.93 16.87
N GLU A 72 10.54 -1.98 17.74
CA GLU A 72 11.35 -1.67 18.93
C GLU A 72 11.31 -2.79 19.94
N MET A 73 10.19 -3.51 20.06
CA MET A 73 10.06 -4.63 20.99
C MET A 73 10.98 -5.79 20.64
N ASP A 74 11.07 -6.11 19.35
CA ASP A 74 11.85 -7.24 18.85
C ASP A 74 13.25 -6.83 18.39
N GLU A 75 13.54 -5.54 18.35
CA GLU A 75 14.75 -4.97 17.77
C GLU A 75 15.02 -5.50 16.37
N TYR A 76 13.95 -5.64 15.56
CA TYR A 76 13.99 -6.28 14.26
C TYR A 76 13.53 -5.32 13.16
N LEU A 77 14.37 -5.21 12.13
CA LEU A 77 14.07 -4.42 10.93
C LEU A 77 13.63 -5.35 9.81
N THR A 78 12.45 -5.11 9.26
CA THR A 78 11.94 -5.81 8.08
C THR A 78 11.88 -4.86 6.90
N VAL A 79 12.52 -5.24 5.79
CA VAL A 79 12.44 -4.51 4.53
C VAL A 79 11.87 -5.45 3.48
N LYS A 80 10.83 -5.01 2.77
CA LYS A 80 10.20 -5.75 1.68
C LYS A 80 10.27 -4.95 0.40
N GLU A 81 10.62 -5.60 -0.69
CA GLU A 81 10.64 -4.99 -2.02
C GLU A 81 9.67 -5.74 -2.94
N TYR A 82 8.91 -4.98 -3.72
CA TYR A 82 7.85 -5.51 -4.56
C TYR A 82 8.13 -5.21 -6.02
N THR A 83 7.87 -6.17 -6.91
CA THR A 83 7.90 -5.95 -8.35
C THR A 83 6.54 -6.29 -8.96
N TYR A 84 6.24 -5.68 -10.10
CA TYR A 84 4.96 -5.83 -10.79
C TYR A 84 5.20 -6.24 -12.25
N ASN A 85 4.30 -7.03 -12.81
CA ASN A 85 4.38 -7.42 -14.21
C ASN A 85 3.84 -6.31 -15.14
N GLU A 86 3.84 -6.56 -16.45
CA GLU A 86 3.39 -5.59 -17.46
C GLU A 86 1.94 -5.15 -17.26
N LYS A 87 1.11 -6.00 -16.67
CA LYS A 87 -0.30 -5.69 -16.40
C LYS A 87 -0.49 -4.91 -15.09
N GLY A 88 0.58 -4.70 -14.32
CA GLY A 88 0.54 -4.04 -13.03
C GLY A 88 0.17 -4.94 -11.87
N TRP A 89 0.20 -6.26 -12.06
CA TRP A 89 -0.05 -7.23 -10.99
C TRP A 89 1.24 -7.55 -10.26
N LEU A 90 1.12 -7.81 -8.96
CA LEU A 90 2.27 -8.16 -8.12
C LEU A 90 2.96 -9.41 -8.66
N GLU A 91 4.27 -9.30 -8.91
CA GLU A 91 5.05 -10.40 -9.45
C GLU A 91 5.95 -11.04 -8.39
N THR A 92 6.68 -10.22 -7.63
CA THR A 92 7.53 -10.73 -6.54
C THR A 92 7.45 -9.84 -5.30
N CYS A 93 7.71 -10.47 -4.16
CA CYS A 93 7.94 -9.79 -2.89
C CYS A 93 9.18 -10.41 -2.25
N VAL A 94 10.24 -9.60 -2.10
CA VAL A 94 11.49 -10.05 -1.48
C VAL A 94 11.63 -9.40 -0.12
N SER A 95 11.83 -10.21 0.91
CA SER A 95 11.96 -9.74 2.28
C SER A 95 13.41 -9.82 2.75
N SER A 96 13.80 -8.92 3.66
CA SER A 96 15.15 -8.87 4.23
C SER A 96 15.53 -10.09 5.07
N ASP A 97 14.58 -10.96 5.37
CA ASP A 97 14.82 -12.24 6.05
C ASP A 97 15.11 -13.39 5.07
N ASP A 98 15.52 -13.05 3.84
CA ASP A 98 15.86 -13.97 2.76
C ASP A 98 14.67 -14.78 2.21
N ASN A 99 13.45 -14.31 2.43
CA ASN A 99 12.26 -14.91 1.83
C ASN A 99 11.87 -14.19 0.54
N GLU A 100 11.64 -14.97 -0.50
CA GLU A 100 11.13 -14.47 -1.78
C GLU A 100 9.84 -15.18 -2.13
N VAL A 101 8.77 -14.41 -2.33
CA VAL A 101 7.47 -14.89 -2.79
C VAL A 101 7.30 -14.47 -4.24
N SER A 102 6.95 -15.42 -5.10
CA SER A 102 6.67 -15.15 -6.51
C SER A 102 5.23 -15.51 -6.84
N TYR A 103 4.62 -14.73 -7.72
CA TYR A 103 3.24 -14.90 -8.15
C TYR A 103 3.21 -15.09 -9.66
N ASP A 104 2.74 -16.25 -10.10
CA ASP A 104 2.60 -16.58 -11.52
C ASP A 104 1.12 -16.69 -11.89
N TYR A 105 0.66 -15.81 -12.75
CA TYR A 105 -0.73 -15.73 -13.19
C TYR A 105 -0.92 -16.63 -14.41
N THR A 106 -1.51 -17.79 -14.17
CA THR A 106 -1.59 -18.88 -15.17
C THR A 106 -2.86 -18.87 -16.00
N GLU A 107 -3.93 -18.26 -15.52
CA GLU A 107 -5.20 -18.17 -16.24
C GLU A 107 -5.82 -16.79 -16.12
N THR A 108 -6.42 -16.34 -17.21
CA THR A 108 -7.17 -15.07 -17.27
C THR A 108 -8.55 -15.30 -17.86
N ASP A 109 -9.49 -14.42 -17.56
CA ASP A 109 -10.82 -14.44 -18.17
C ASP A 109 -10.85 -13.69 -19.51
N ASP A 110 -12.02 -13.61 -20.14
CA ASP A 110 -12.20 -12.96 -21.45
C ASP A 110 -11.91 -11.45 -21.42
N ARG A 111 -11.88 -10.84 -20.25
CA ARG A 111 -11.58 -9.42 -20.09
C ARG A 111 -10.13 -9.14 -19.68
N GLY A 112 -9.31 -10.20 -19.64
CA GLY A 112 -7.89 -10.09 -19.32
C GLY A 112 -7.58 -9.99 -17.83
N ASN A 113 -8.54 -10.29 -16.94
CA ASN A 113 -8.31 -10.32 -15.52
C ASN A 113 -7.89 -11.72 -15.07
N TRP A 114 -6.95 -11.81 -14.14
CA TRP A 114 -6.47 -13.12 -13.72
C TRP A 114 -7.55 -13.88 -12.93
N THR A 115 -7.61 -15.18 -13.15
CA THR A 115 -8.51 -16.10 -12.46
C THR A 115 -7.77 -17.20 -11.70
N ARG A 116 -6.50 -17.43 -12.03
CA ARG A 116 -5.67 -18.40 -11.33
C ARG A 116 -4.24 -17.88 -11.17
N MET A 117 -3.70 -18.04 -9.98
CA MET A 117 -2.37 -17.58 -9.61
C MET A 117 -1.67 -18.68 -8.81
N VAL A 118 -0.45 -19.01 -9.19
CA VAL A 118 0.42 -19.95 -8.47
C VAL A 118 1.40 -19.15 -7.62
N ILE A 119 1.46 -19.48 -6.33
CA ILE A 119 2.33 -18.81 -5.36
C ILE A 119 3.49 -19.71 -5.03
N THR A 120 4.71 -19.19 -5.14
CA THR A 120 5.96 -19.89 -4.85
C THR A 120 6.71 -19.18 -3.76
N LEU A 121 7.19 -19.92 -2.78
CA LEU A 121 8.03 -19.38 -1.69
C LEU A 121 9.42 -19.99 -1.79
N ASN A 122 10.43 -19.13 -1.99
CA ASN A 122 11.83 -19.54 -2.12
C ASN A 122 12.05 -20.66 -3.14
N GLY A 123 11.34 -20.57 -4.28
CA GLY A 123 11.42 -21.55 -5.36
C GLY A 123 10.61 -22.82 -5.14
N GLN A 124 9.88 -22.95 -4.04
CA GLN A 124 9.05 -24.12 -3.74
C GLN A 124 7.57 -23.78 -3.84
N PRO A 125 6.74 -24.71 -4.33
CA PRO A 125 5.30 -24.50 -4.36
C PRO A 125 4.74 -24.17 -2.97
N TYR A 126 3.93 -23.09 -2.87
CA TYR A 126 3.34 -22.65 -1.62
C TYR A 126 1.82 -22.73 -1.63
N GLY A 127 1.21 -22.28 -2.72
CA GLY A 127 -0.24 -22.27 -2.82
C GLY A 127 -0.75 -21.87 -4.19
N ILE A 128 -2.05 -22.03 -4.37
CA ILE A 128 -2.78 -21.64 -5.57
C ILE A 128 -3.97 -20.80 -5.14
N ALA A 129 -4.14 -19.64 -5.77
CA ALA A 129 -5.31 -18.80 -5.60
C ALA A 129 -6.16 -18.85 -6.87
N GLU A 130 -7.45 -19.09 -6.71
CA GLU A 130 -8.42 -19.07 -7.81
C GLU A 130 -9.55 -18.12 -7.46
N ARG A 131 -10.05 -17.39 -8.46
CA ARG A 131 -11.18 -16.48 -8.29
C ARG A 131 -12.11 -16.51 -9.49
N SER A 132 -13.39 -16.25 -9.23
CA SER A 132 -14.39 -15.99 -10.26
C SER A 132 -14.78 -14.52 -10.19
N ILE A 133 -14.88 -13.88 -11.36
CA ILE A 133 -15.22 -12.47 -11.45
C ILE A 133 -16.57 -12.36 -12.18
N THR A 134 -17.52 -11.71 -11.54
CA THR A 134 -18.83 -11.42 -12.15
C THR A 134 -18.85 -9.93 -12.53
N TYR A 135 -19.21 -9.67 -13.78
CA TYR A 135 -19.29 -8.30 -14.30
C TYR A 135 -20.75 -7.85 -14.39
N TYR A 136 -20.99 -6.64 -13.96
CA TYR A 136 -22.32 -6.02 -14.06
C TYR A 136 -22.36 -5.12 -15.29
N GLU A 137 -23.39 -5.29 -16.09
CA GLU A 137 -23.61 -4.51 -17.31
C GLU A 137 -24.62 -3.40 -17.09
#